data_01dc0af509d09068d6322d122b9fa0e7
#
_entry.id   01dc0af509d09068d6322d122b9fa0e7
#
_cell.length_a   1.000
_cell.length_b   1.000
_cell.length_c   1.000
_cell.angle_alpha   90.00
_cell.angle_beta   90.00
_cell.angle_gamma   90.00
#
_symmetry.space_group_name_H-M   'P 1'
#
loop_
_entity.id
_entity.type
_entity.pdbx_description
1 polymer ?
#
loop_
_entity_poly.entity_id
_entity_poly.type
_entity_poly.pdbx_seq_one_letter_code
_entity_poly.pdbx_strand_id
1 'polypeptide(L)'
;MNQEQLRIMSGKKGFIAALDQSGGSTPKALKNYGIREDQYSNDEEMFNLVHEMRTRIITSPSFTSDHILAAILFENTMERKIGDKLTADYLWEEKGIIPILKVDKGLAEEADGVRLMKPVPGLDELLVRAVERHIFGTKMRSVIKQANPVGIKKIVDQQFEIGLRIAAAGLVPILEPEIDIYSPDKSESEQIMKDEIKKHLAALPEDTRLMFKLSIPDKHGFYSDLMEDSHVVRVVALSGGYSRQEANERLSRSPGLIASFSR
;
A
#
# COMPACT_ATOMS: atom_id res chain seq x y z
N MET A 1 3.52 14.21 -11.51
CA MET A 1 3.73 14.00 -10.04
C MET A 1 3.65 15.34 -9.32
N ASN A 2 2.86 15.43 -8.26
CA ASN A 2 2.70 16.65 -7.43
C ASN A 2 3.91 16.78 -6.48
N GLN A 3 4.67 17.86 -6.61
CA GLN A 3 5.93 18.07 -5.87
C GLN A 3 5.70 18.34 -4.37
N GLU A 4 4.58 18.99 -4.01
CA GLU A 4 4.25 19.22 -2.61
C GLU A 4 3.89 17.93 -1.90
N GLN A 5 3.07 17.07 -2.52
CA GLN A 5 2.75 15.73 -2.02
C GLN A 5 4.01 14.88 -1.87
N LEU A 6 4.92 14.93 -2.85
CA LEU A 6 6.20 14.23 -2.78
C LEU A 6 7.03 14.70 -1.58
N ARG A 7 7.16 16.01 -1.37
CA ARG A 7 7.90 16.60 -0.24
C ARG A 7 7.29 16.19 1.12
N ILE A 8 5.96 16.18 1.21
CA ILE A 8 5.27 15.72 2.43
C ILE A 8 5.53 14.24 2.66
N MET A 9 5.37 13.40 1.61
CA MET A 9 5.56 11.96 1.72
C MET A 9 6.99 11.61 2.12
N SER A 10 7.99 12.29 1.58
CA SER A 10 9.40 12.01 1.88
C SER A 10 9.83 12.43 3.28
N GLY A 11 9.30 13.54 3.84
CA GLY A 11 9.86 14.17 5.04
C GLY A 11 8.94 14.27 6.26
N LYS A 12 7.62 14.35 6.09
CA LYS A 12 6.70 14.59 7.22
C LYS A 12 6.55 13.34 8.10
N LYS A 13 6.43 13.55 9.42
CA LYS A 13 6.06 12.49 10.37
C LYS A 13 4.58 12.14 10.25
N GLY A 14 4.24 10.87 10.40
CA GLY A 14 2.87 10.38 10.36
C GLY A 14 2.78 8.93 9.90
N PHE A 15 1.59 8.50 9.49
CA PHE A 15 1.34 7.14 9.00
C PHE A 15 0.43 7.16 7.76
N ILE A 16 0.30 6.03 7.09
CA ILE A 16 -0.59 5.86 5.94
C ILE A 16 -1.82 5.06 6.36
N ALA A 17 -3.01 5.61 6.16
CA ALA A 17 -4.27 4.93 6.43
C ALA A 17 -4.57 3.91 5.30
N ALA A 18 -4.76 2.64 5.65
CA ALA A 18 -5.12 1.59 4.71
C ALA A 18 -6.66 1.46 4.64
N LEU A 19 -7.26 2.10 3.64
CA LEU A 19 -8.70 2.06 3.36
C LEU A 19 -9.01 1.27 2.06
N ASP A 20 -8.12 0.37 1.68
CA ASP A 20 -8.12 -0.34 0.41
C ASP A 20 -8.67 -1.77 0.46
N GLN A 21 -9.41 -2.14 1.52
CA GLN A 21 -10.06 -3.44 1.60
C GLN A 21 -10.96 -3.63 0.37
N SER A 22 -10.80 -4.77 -0.30
CA SER A 22 -11.47 -5.08 -1.56
C SER A 22 -11.72 -6.59 -1.70
N GLY A 23 -12.62 -6.98 -2.61
CA GLY A 23 -12.94 -8.38 -2.86
C GLY A 23 -13.36 -9.12 -1.58
N GLY A 24 -12.80 -10.28 -1.31
CA GLY A 24 -13.17 -11.13 -0.16
C GLY A 24 -12.92 -10.53 1.22
N SER A 25 -12.19 -9.43 1.35
CA SER A 25 -12.02 -8.72 2.63
C SER A 25 -13.11 -7.68 2.91
N THR A 26 -13.93 -7.33 1.91
CA THR A 26 -14.96 -6.30 2.01
C THR A 26 -16.07 -6.67 2.99
N PRO A 27 -16.69 -7.86 2.94
CA PRO A 27 -17.72 -8.27 3.90
C PRO A 27 -17.21 -8.25 5.35
N LYS A 28 -15.96 -8.70 5.56
CA LYS A 28 -15.34 -8.67 6.89
C LYS A 28 -15.12 -7.23 7.39
N ALA A 29 -14.72 -6.31 6.49
CA ALA A 29 -14.58 -4.90 6.85
C ALA A 29 -15.93 -4.30 7.25
N LEU A 30 -16.98 -4.51 6.47
CA LEU A 30 -18.35 -4.05 6.77
C LEU A 30 -18.85 -4.62 8.10
N LYS A 31 -18.65 -5.91 8.35
CA LYS A 31 -19.03 -6.57 9.60
C LYS A 31 -18.36 -5.95 10.83
N ASN A 32 -17.09 -5.56 10.73
CA ASN A 32 -16.38 -4.86 11.80
C ASN A 32 -16.99 -3.48 12.13
N TYR A 33 -17.72 -2.89 11.18
CA TYR A 33 -18.46 -1.63 11.34
C TYR A 33 -19.95 -1.85 11.63
N GLY A 34 -20.36 -3.08 11.97
CA GLY A 34 -21.72 -3.41 12.37
C GLY A 34 -22.69 -3.66 11.20
N ILE A 35 -22.19 -3.74 9.95
CA ILE A 35 -22.98 -4.02 8.76
C ILE A 35 -22.88 -5.52 8.44
N ARG A 36 -24.00 -6.24 8.53
CA ARG A 36 -24.07 -7.69 8.29
C ARG A 36 -24.32 -7.97 6.80
N GLU A 37 -23.99 -9.18 6.38
CA GLU A 37 -24.16 -9.64 4.98
C GLU A 37 -25.64 -9.72 4.54
N ASP A 38 -26.60 -9.81 5.49
CA ASP A 38 -28.03 -9.75 5.22
C ASP A 38 -28.57 -8.33 4.93
N GLN A 39 -27.72 -7.30 5.01
CA GLN A 39 -28.08 -5.91 4.80
C GLN A 39 -27.79 -5.40 3.37
N TYR A 40 -27.31 -6.26 2.48
CA TYR A 40 -27.11 -5.96 1.06
C TYR A 40 -27.35 -7.22 0.22
N SER A 41 -27.88 -7.04 -0.99
CA SER A 41 -28.33 -8.14 -1.85
C SER A 41 -27.42 -8.37 -3.07
N ASN A 42 -26.53 -7.42 -3.35
CA ASN A 42 -25.64 -7.45 -4.52
C ASN A 42 -24.38 -6.62 -4.29
N ASP A 43 -23.43 -6.72 -5.20
CA ASP A 43 -22.14 -6.01 -5.13
C ASP A 43 -22.30 -4.47 -5.15
N GLU A 44 -23.27 -3.95 -5.88
CA GLU A 44 -23.49 -2.51 -5.95
C GLU A 44 -23.91 -1.94 -4.60
N GLU A 45 -24.88 -2.57 -3.95
CA GLU A 45 -25.32 -2.22 -2.59
C GLU A 45 -24.18 -2.36 -1.59
N MET A 46 -23.43 -3.45 -1.66
CA MET A 46 -22.24 -3.66 -0.82
C MET A 46 -21.24 -2.52 -1.00
N PHE A 47 -20.90 -2.14 -2.24
CA PHE A 47 -19.96 -1.06 -2.49
C PHE A 47 -20.50 0.33 -2.12
N ASN A 48 -21.80 0.55 -2.13
CA ASN A 48 -22.41 1.76 -1.59
C ASN A 48 -22.18 1.86 -0.09
N LEU A 49 -22.44 0.78 0.67
CA LEU A 49 -22.17 0.72 2.10
C LEU A 49 -20.69 0.89 2.44
N VAL A 50 -19.81 0.32 1.63
CA VAL A 50 -18.35 0.50 1.76
C VAL A 50 -17.97 1.97 1.57
N HIS A 51 -18.54 2.63 0.58
CA HIS A 51 -18.27 4.04 0.35
C HIS A 51 -18.80 4.92 1.48
N GLU A 52 -19.99 4.66 1.98
CA GLU A 52 -20.53 5.36 3.16
C GLU A 52 -19.64 5.17 4.39
N MET A 53 -19.21 3.94 4.67
CA MET A 53 -18.28 3.64 5.75
C MET A 53 -16.96 4.45 5.61
N ARG A 54 -16.37 4.46 4.42
CA ARG A 54 -15.13 5.21 4.15
C ARG A 54 -15.34 6.71 4.22
N THR A 55 -16.46 7.20 3.74
CA THR A 55 -16.84 8.62 3.86
C THR A 55 -16.90 9.03 5.32
N ARG A 56 -17.55 8.24 6.20
CA ARG A 56 -17.59 8.51 7.65
C ARG A 56 -16.20 8.54 8.27
N ILE A 57 -15.30 7.65 7.86
CA ILE A 57 -13.91 7.64 8.34
C ILE A 57 -13.20 8.92 7.89
N ILE A 58 -13.23 9.21 6.59
CA ILE A 58 -12.49 10.32 5.98
C ILE A 58 -13.01 11.69 6.48
N THR A 59 -14.32 11.84 6.67
CA THR A 59 -14.94 13.08 7.14
C THR A 59 -14.83 13.28 8.64
N SER A 60 -14.45 12.24 9.40
CA SER A 60 -14.28 12.34 10.86
C SER A 60 -13.33 13.50 11.24
N PRO A 61 -13.66 14.28 12.28
CA PRO A 61 -12.77 15.30 12.81
C PRO A 61 -11.39 14.77 13.24
N SER A 62 -11.31 13.49 13.63
CA SER A 62 -10.04 12.85 14.03
C SER A 62 -9.19 12.40 12.83
N PHE A 63 -9.74 12.38 11.62
CA PHE A 63 -9.03 12.00 10.40
C PHE A 63 -8.35 13.25 9.81
N THR A 64 -7.15 13.56 10.31
CA THR A 64 -6.43 14.80 9.99
C THR A 64 -5.02 14.55 9.51
N SER A 65 -4.47 15.50 8.75
CA SER A 65 -3.09 15.48 8.28
C SER A 65 -2.05 15.72 9.39
N ASP A 66 -2.46 15.94 10.64
CA ASP A 66 -1.53 16.03 11.77
C ASP A 66 -0.80 14.71 12.00
N HIS A 67 -1.48 13.59 11.72
CA HIS A 67 -0.95 12.24 11.90
C HIS A 67 -1.02 11.38 10.65
N ILE A 68 -1.94 11.66 9.72
CA ILE A 68 -2.19 10.85 8.52
C ILE A 68 -1.57 11.55 7.31
N LEU A 69 -0.54 10.94 6.73
CA LEU A 69 0.13 11.48 5.53
C LEU A 69 -0.65 11.16 4.26
N ALA A 70 -1.18 9.93 4.18
CA ALA A 70 -1.86 9.43 3.00
C ALA A 70 -2.95 8.44 3.37
N ALA A 71 -3.86 8.20 2.42
CA ALA A 71 -4.86 7.15 2.49
C ALA A 71 -4.81 6.30 1.23
N ILE A 72 -4.72 4.96 1.40
CA ILE A 72 -4.79 4.02 0.30
C ILE A 72 -6.25 3.71 0.03
N LEU A 73 -6.70 3.99 -1.18
CA LEU A 73 -8.08 3.81 -1.66
C LEU A 73 -8.18 2.56 -2.54
N PHE A 74 -9.39 2.01 -2.62
CA PHE A 74 -9.78 1.05 -3.64
C PHE A 74 -10.38 1.78 -4.86
N GLU A 75 -10.29 1.20 -6.06
CA GLU A 75 -10.77 1.78 -7.32
C GLU A 75 -12.20 2.34 -7.23
N ASN A 76 -13.14 1.55 -6.68
CA ASN A 76 -14.52 1.99 -6.50
C ASN A 76 -14.66 3.26 -5.63
N THR A 77 -13.80 3.43 -4.63
CA THR A 77 -13.78 4.64 -3.79
C THR A 77 -13.18 5.84 -4.53
N MET A 78 -12.14 5.62 -5.33
CA MET A 78 -11.53 6.67 -6.16
C MET A 78 -12.54 7.29 -7.13
N GLU A 79 -13.40 6.47 -7.74
CA GLU A 79 -14.39 6.92 -8.73
C GLU A 79 -15.61 7.63 -8.12
N ARG A 80 -15.73 7.68 -6.80
CA ARG A 80 -16.86 8.27 -6.09
C ARG A 80 -16.50 9.61 -5.46
N LYS A 81 -17.54 10.31 -5.01
CA LYS A 81 -17.44 11.64 -4.41
C LYS A 81 -17.76 11.60 -2.91
N ILE A 82 -17.14 12.53 -2.19
CA ILE A 82 -17.51 12.93 -0.83
C ILE A 82 -18.02 14.38 -0.94
N GLY A 83 -19.32 14.57 -0.71
CA GLY A 83 -19.98 15.81 -1.12
C GLY A 83 -19.90 16.03 -2.63
N ASP A 84 -19.47 17.19 -3.05
CA ASP A 84 -19.34 17.55 -4.46
C ASP A 84 -17.97 17.24 -5.07
N LYS A 85 -16.97 16.85 -4.23
CA LYS A 85 -15.58 16.58 -4.65
C LYS A 85 -15.33 15.11 -4.90
N LEU A 86 -14.46 14.80 -5.87
CA LEU A 86 -13.89 13.46 -5.96
C LEU A 86 -13.21 13.06 -4.64
N THR A 87 -13.23 11.79 -4.28
CA THR A 87 -12.66 11.33 -3.01
C THR A 87 -11.18 11.74 -2.84
N ALA A 88 -10.39 11.70 -3.92
CA ALA A 88 -8.99 12.11 -3.89
C ALA A 88 -8.84 13.62 -3.66
N ASP A 89 -9.67 14.45 -4.30
CA ASP A 89 -9.68 15.90 -4.11
C ASP A 89 -10.10 16.27 -2.69
N TYR A 90 -11.14 15.61 -2.17
CA TYR A 90 -11.56 15.81 -0.78
C TYR A 90 -10.43 15.49 0.21
N LEU A 91 -9.73 14.38 0.01
CA LEU A 91 -8.60 14.00 0.86
C LEU A 91 -7.49 15.06 0.82
N TRP A 92 -7.14 15.55 -0.37
CA TRP A 92 -6.06 16.51 -0.49
C TRP A 92 -6.47 17.93 -0.09
N GLU A 93 -7.55 18.46 -0.62
CA GLU A 93 -7.94 19.86 -0.45
C GLU A 93 -8.57 20.14 0.92
N GLU A 94 -9.40 19.21 1.45
CA GLU A 94 -10.10 19.40 2.72
C GLU A 94 -9.33 18.83 3.93
N LYS A 95 -8.54 17.78 3.70
CA LYS A 95 -7.85 17.07 4.79
C LYS A 95 -6.33 17.21 4.75
N GLY A 96 -5.74 17.64 3.64
CA GLY A 96 -4.28 17.67 3.46
C GLY A 96 -3.65 16.27 3.46
N ILE A 97 -4.42 15.24 3.04
CA ILE A 97 -4.03 13.82 3.05
C ILE A 97 -3.84 13.34 1.62
N ILE A 98 -2.71 12.71 1.35
CA ILE A 98 -2.30 12.28 0.02
C ILE A 98 -3.09 11.04 -0.42
N PRO A 99 -3.79 11.06 -1.59
CA PRO A 99 -4.53 9.91 -2.09
C PRO A 99 -3.61 8.92 -2.81
N ILE A 100 -3.74 7.63 -2.47
CA ILE A 100 -3.02 6.51 -3.07
C ILE A 100 -4.04 5.47 -3.54
N LEU A 101 -3.83 4.84 -4.69
CA LEU A 101 -4.72 3.84 -5.27
C LEU A 101 -4.14 2.42 -5.17
N LYS A 102 -4.91 1.47 -4.65
CA LYS A 102 -4.61 0.04 -4.77
C LYS A 102 -4.90 -0.43 -6.20
N VAL A 103 -3.89 -1.00 -6.88
CA VAL A 103 -4.02 -1.47 -8.27
C VAL A 103 -4.02 -2.98 -8.43
N ASP A 104 -3.51 -3.75 -7.46
CA ASP A 104 -3.51 -5.22 -7.56
C ASP A 104 -4.94 -5.80 -7.55
N LYS A 105 -5.11 -6.91 -8.25
CA LYS A 105 -6.38 -7.67 -8.35
C LYS A 105 -6.40 -8.92 -7.46
N GLY A 106 -5.58 -8.93 -6.40
CA GLY A 106 -5.41 -10.03 -5.45
C GLY A 106 -4.26 -10.96 -5.81
N LEU A 107 -4.15 -12.05 -5.06
CA LEU A 107 -3.02 -12.98 -5.13
C LEU A 107 -3.34 -14.20 -6.01
N ALA A 108 -2.36 -14.63 -6.78
CA ALA A 108 -2.37 -15.91 -7.48
C ALA A 108 -2.23 -17.08 -6.49
N GLU A 109 -2.35 -18.32 -6.99
CA GLU A 109 -2.07 -19.52 -6.21
C GLU A 109 -0.60 -19.53 -5.74
N GLU A 110 -0.35 -20.24 -4.66
CA GLU A 110 0.99 -20.38 -4.11
C GLU A 110 1.86 -21.28 -5.00
N ALA A 111 3.05 -20.80 -5.34
CA ALA A 111 4.08 -21.55 -6.03
C ALA A 111 5.46 -21.07 -5.59
N ASP A 112 6.44 -21.95 -5.50
CA ASP A 112 7.81 -21.63 -5.07
C ASP A 112 7.87 -20.87 -3.71
N GLY A 113 6.96 -21.20 -2.78
CA GLY A 113 6.89 -20.56 -1.46
C GLY A 113 6.44 -19.09 -1.49
N VAL A 114 5.81 -18.63 -2.58
CA VAL A 114 5.32 -17.28 -2.73
C VAL A 114 3.93 -17.23 -3.41
N ARG A 115 3.26 -16.09 -3.26
CA ARG A 115 2.05 -15.77 -4.01
C ARG A 115 2.25 -14.46 -4.77
N LEU A 116 2.40 -14.57 -6.07
CA LEU A 116 2.47 -13.43 -6.99
C LEU A 116 1.14 -12.66 -7.01
N MET A 117 1.16 -11.45 -7.52
CA MET A 117 -0.08 -10.77 -7.91
C MET A 117 -0.72 -11.50 -9.10
N LYS A 118 -2.05 -11.53 -9.11
CA LYS A 118 -2.79 -11.87 -10.33
C LYS A 118 -2.48 -10.85 -11.42
N PRO A 119 -2.60 -11.24 -12.72
CA PRO A 119 -2.52 -10.28 -13.79
C PRO A 119 -3.44 -9.08 -13.55
N VAL A 120 -2.99 -7.89 -13.94
CA VAL A 120 -3.75 -6.65 -13.84
C VAL A 120 -4.14 -6.20 -15.26
N PRO A 121 -5.18 -6.81 -15.86
CA PRO A 121 -5.66 -6.38 -17.18
C PRO A 121 -6.17 -4.95 -17.07
N GLY A 122 -5.96 -4.14 -18.10
CA GLY A 122 -6.38 -2.74 -18.12
C GLY A 122 -5.61 -1.85 -17.15
N LEU A 123 -4.35 -2.21 -16.79
CA LEU A 123 -3.55 -1.39 -15.89
C LEU A 123 -3.33 0.01 -16.46
N ASP A 124 -2.98 0.13 -17.74
CA ASP A 124 -2.64 1.42 -18.34
C ASP A 124 -3.86 2.35 -18.37
N GLU A 125 -5.05 1.84 -18.68
CA GLU A 125 -6.30 2.58 -18.62
C GLU A 125 -6.66 2.99 -17.17
N LEU A 126 -6.37 2.13 -16.20
CA LEU A 126 -6.55 2.45 -14.78
C LEU A 126 -5.59 3.57 -14.34
N LEU A 127 -4.34 3.55 -14.82
CA LEU A 127 -3.35 4.59 -14.50
C LEU A 127 -3.73 5.94 -15.10
N VAL A 128 -4.26 5.97 -16.34
CA VAL A 128 -4.81 7.20 -16.94
C VAL A 128 -5.91 7.77 -16.07
N ARG A 129 -6.89 6.95 -15.66
CA ARG A 129 -7.97 7.40 -14.76
C ARG A 129 -7.44 7.84 -13.40
N ALA A 130 -6.44 7.15 -12.84
CA ALA A 130 -5.84 7.55 -11.57
C ALA A 130 -5.21 8.95 -11.66
N VAL A 131 -4.51 9.26 -12.75
CA VAL A 131 -3.97 10.61 -13.00
C VAL A 131 -5.09 11.64 -13.13
N GLU A 132 -6.14 11.35 -13.89
CA GLU A 132 -7.33 12.23 -14.04
C GLU A 132 -8.08 12.44 -12.72
N ARG A 133 -8.01 11.49 -11.79
CA ARG A 133 -8.59 11.56 -10.43
C ARG A 133 -7.61 12.10 -9.39
N HIS A 134 -6.51 12.70 -9.81
CA HIS A 134 -5.50 13.36 -8.98
C HIS A 134 -4.87 12.44 -7.92
N ILE A 135 -4.75 11.16 -8.22
CA ILE A 135 -4.03 10.19 -7.38
C ILE A 135 -2.53 10.49 -7.43
N PHE A 136 -1.87 10.47 -6.28
CA PHE A 136 -0.43 10.68 -6.16
C PHE A 136 0.38 9.46 -6.55
N GLY A 137 -0.07 8.28 -6.13
CA GLY A 137 0.67 7.05 -6.30
C GLY A 137 -0.21 5.82 -6.16
N THR A 138 0.39 4.66 -6.29
CA THR A 138 -0.33 3.39 -6.25
C THR A 138 0.24 2.45 -5.20
N LYS A 139 -0.50 1.38 -4.87
CA LYS A 139 -0.02 0.29 -4.02
C LYS A 139 -0.43 -1.05 -4.61
N MET A 140 0.49 -2.03 -4.57
CA MET A 140 0.25 -3.39 -5.04
C MET A 140 0.95 -4.41 -4.14
N ARG A 141 0.26 -5.55 -3.85
CA ARG A 141 0.67 -6.51 -2.84
C ARG A 141 0.90 -7.90 -3.44
N SER A 142 2.03 -8.50 -3.08
CA SER A 142 2.34 -9.92 -3.22
C SER A 142 2.77 -10.50 -1.87
N VAL A 143 2.89 -11.83 -1.73
CA VAL A 143 3.20 -12.47 -0.43
C VAL A 143 4.29 -13.51 -0.56
N ILE A 144 5.29 -13.41 0.30
CA ILE A 144 6.37 -14.37 0.50
C ILE A 144 6.02 -15.24 1.70
N LYS A 145 5.98 -16.56 1.51
CA LYS A 145 5.64 -17.56 2.52
C LYS A 145 6.83 -18.31 3.07
N GLN A 146 7.89 -18.45 2.28
CA GLN A 146 9.09 -19.20 2.60
C GLN A 146 10.32 -18.52 1.97
N ALA A 147 11.50 -18.78 2.54
CA ALA A 147 12.78 -18.27 2.05
C ALA A 147 13.25 -19.01 0.78
N ASN A 148 12.43 -19.00 -0.26
CA ASN A 148 12.76 -19.57 -1.55
C ASN A 148 13.34 -18.49 -2.48
N PRO A 149 14.63 -18.54 -2.85
CA PRO A 149 15.26 -17.49 -3.65
C PRO A 149 14.62 -17.32 -5.03
N VAL A 150 14.15 -18.41 -5.65
CA VAL A 150 13.49 -18.37 -6.97
C VAL A 150 12.14 -17.66 -6.86
N GLY A 151 11.34 -18.01 -5.86
CA GLY A 151 10.02 -17.42 -5.64
C GLY A 151 10.15 -15.94 -5.25
N ILE A 152 11.06 -15.60 -4.33
CA ILE A 152 11.28 -14.21 -3.89
C ILE A 152 11.76 -13.34 -5.05
N LYS A 153 12.68 -13.84 -5.89
CA LYS A 153 13.11 -13.14 -7.09
C LYS A 153 11.93 -12.85 -8.02
N LYS A 154 11.05 -13.83 -8.27
CA LYS A 154 9.83 -13.63 -9.10
C LYS A 154 8.92 -12.54 -8.54
N ILE A 155 8.75 -12.48 -7.20
CA ILE A 155 8.00 -11.43 -6.51
C ILE A 155 8.60 -10.05 -6.80
N VAL A 156 9.91 -9.91 -6.56
CA VAL A 156 10.60 -8.63 -6.72
C VAL A 156 10.59 -8.19 -8.18
N ASP A 157 10.90 -9.10 -9.12
CA ASP A 157 10.84 -8.82 -10.56
C ASP A 157 9.45 -8.31 -10.98
N GLN A 158 8.36 -9.00 -10.58
CA GLN A 158 6.98 -8.59 -10.91
C GLN A 158 6.63 -7.22 -10.33
N GLN A 159 7.01 -6.98 -9.07
CA GLN A 159 6.74 -5.72 -8.39
C GLN A 159 7.47 -4.55 -9.09
N PHE A 160 8.72 -4.73 -9.49
CA PHE A 160 9.48 -3.71 -10.20
C PHE A 160 8.99 -3.51 -11.63
N GLU A 161 8.68 -4.57 -12.38
CA GLU A 161 8.14 -4.47 -13.75
C GLU A 161 6.87 -3.60 -13.77
N ILE A 162 5.91 -3.91 -12.90
CA ILE A 162 4.65 -3.15 -12.81
C ILE A 162 4.91 -1.76 -12.22
N GLY A 163 5.79 -1.66 -11.22
CA GLY A 163 6.17 -0.39 -10.60
C GLY A 163 6.78 0.61 -11.60
N LEU A 164 7.62 0.15 -12.50
CA LEU A 164 8.19 1.00 -13.55
C LEU A 164 7.14 1.50 -14.55
N ARG A 165 6.16 0.68 -14.91
CA ARG A 165 5.02 1.15 -15.73
C ARG A 165 4.22 2.23 -15.01
N ILE A 166 4.00 2.08 -13.70
CA ILE A 166 3.31 3.08 -12.86
C ILE A 166 4.12 4.38 -12.78
N ALA A 167 5.44 4.28 -12.56
CA ALA A 167 6.32 5.43 -12.54
C ALA A 167 6.33 6.18 -13.88
N ALA A 168 6.35 5.46 -15.01
CA ALA A 168 6.26 6.02 -16.35
C ALA A 168 4.94 6.78 -16.60
N ALA A 169 3.85 6.40 -15.93
CA ALA A 169 2.58 7.13 -15.95
C ALA A 169 2.58 8.39 -15.06
N GLY A 170 3.69 8.71 -14.39
CA GLY A 170 3.83 9.89 -13.53
C GLY A 170 3.33 9.71 -12.09
N LEU A 171 3.07 8.48 -11.65
CA LEU A 171 2.63 8.12 -10.31
C LEU A 171 3.76 7.50 -9.49
N VAL A 172 3.69 7.56 -8.16
CA VAL A 172 4.67 6.93 -7.27
C VAL A 172 4.18 5.55 -6.85
N PRO A 173 4.81 4.44 -7.32
CA PRO A 173 4.42 3.09 -6.91
C PRO A 173 4.87 2.78 -5.48
N ILE A 174 4.00 2.17 -4.67
CA ILE A 174 4.34 1.48 -3.43
C ILE A 174 4.38 -0.02 -3.74
N LEU A 175 5.58 -0.59 -3.70
CA LEU A 175 5.83 -2.01 -3.86
C LEU A 175 5.63 -2.69 -2.51
N GLU A 176 4.71 -3.67 -2.43
CA GLU A 176 4.36 -4.38 -1.19
C GLU A 176 4.66 -5.89 -1.32
N PRO A 177 5.94 -6.30 -1.38
CA PRO A 177 6.34 -7.70 -1.22
C PRO A 177 6.26 -8.08 0.25
N GLU A 178 5.07 -8.40 0.73
CA GLU A 178 4.81 -8.77 2.12
C GLU A 178 5.44 -10.13 2.46
N ILE A 179 6.18 -10.23 3.55
CA ILE A 179 6.61 -11.51 4.11
C ILE A 179 5.62 -11.92 5.19
N ASP A 180 5.14 -13.17 5.14
CA ASP A 180 4.28 -13.73 6.17
C ASP A 180 5.01 -13.73 7.51
N ILE A 181 4.45 -13.06 8.50
CA ILE A 181 5.06 -12.96 9.84
C ILE A 181 5.14 -14.31 10.58
N TYR A 182 4.37 -15.30 10.14
CA TYR A 182 4.37 -16.66 10.69
C TYR A 182 5.32 -17.61 9.93
N SER A 183 6.02 -17.11 8.90
CA SER A 183 7.05 -17.89 8.20
C SER A 183 8.18 -18.27 9.16
N PRO A 184 8.55 -19.54 9.24
CA PRO A 184 9.62 -19.99 10.15
C PRO A 184 11.01 -19.46 9.74
N ASP A 185 11.17 -19.06 8.48
CA ASP A 185 12.39 -18.55 7.87
C ASP A 185 12.25 -17.07 7.45
N LYS A 186 11.44 -16.31 8.20
CA LYS A 186 11.15 -14.89 7.92
C LYS A 186 12.42 -14.04 7.76
N SER A 187 13.38 -14.16 8.67
CA SER A 187 14.64 -13.39 8.63
C SER A 187 15.48 -13.68 7.39
N GLU A 188 15.48 -14.93 6.91
CA GLU A 188 16.15 -15.32 5.68
C GLU A 188 15.40 -14.76 4.46
N SER A 189 14.08 -14.85 4.46
CA SER A 189 13.22 -14.22 3.43
C SER A 189 13.45 -12.71 3.33
N GLU A 190 13.60 -12.03 4.47
CA GLU A 190 13.91 -10.59 4.53
C GLU A 190 15.26 -10.29 3.87
N GLN A 191 16.28 -11.10 4.14
CA GLN A 191 17.60 -10.89 3.55
C GLN A 191 17.58 -11.09 2.03
N ILE A 192 17.02 -12.20 1.55
CA ILE A 192 16.91 -12.50 0.11
C ILE A 192 16.12 -11.40 -0.60
N MET A 193 14.96 -11.03 -0.07
CA MET A 193 14.12 -9.98 -0.64
C MET A 193 14.86 -8.64 -0.72
N LYS A 194 15.54 -8.23 0.36
CA LYS A 194 16.30 -6.97 0.37
C LYS A 194 17.44 -6.98 -0.65
N ASP A 195 18.16 -8.09 -0.79
CA ASP A 195 19.25 -8.21 -1.75
C ASP A 195 18.72 -8.12 -3.21
N GLU A 196 17.59 -8.74 -3.52
CA GLU A 196 16.95 -8.61 -4.82
C GLU A 196 16.44 -7.17 -5.07
N ILE A 197 15.82 -6.53 -4.08
CA ILE A 197 15.41 -5.11 -4.17
C ILE A 197 16.61 -4.22 -4.50
N LYS A 198 17.75 -4.39 -3.81
CA LYS A 198 18.96 -3.59 -4.06
C LYS A 198 19.53 -3.76 -5.47
N LYS A 199 19.46 -4.96 -6.03
CA LYS A 199 19.86 -5.20 -7.44
C LYS A 199 19.00 -4.39 -8.41
N HIS A 200 17.68 -4.37 -8.18
CA HIS A 200 16.76 -3.57 -9.02
C HIS A 200 17.00 -2.07 -8.84
N LEU A 201 17.13 -1.58 -7.59
CA LEU A 201 17.40 -0.16 -7.34
C LEU A 201 18.66 0.32 -8.05
N ALA A 202 19.75 -0.46 -8.02
CA ALA A 202 21.00 -0.11 -8.70
C ALA A 202 20.90 0.01 -10.24
N ALA A 203 19.83 -0.53 -10.83
CA ALA A 203 19.58 -0.49 -12.27
C ALA A 203 18.53 0.56 -12.69
N LEU A 204 17.96 1.31 -11.73
CA LEU A 204 16.90 2.28 -12.02
C LEU A 204 17.46 3.57 -12.67
N PRO A 205 16.69 4.22 -13.57
CA PRO A 205 16.96 5.59 -13.98
C PRO A 205 16.94 6.54 -12.78
N GLU A 206 17.85 7.52 -12.76
CA GLU A 206 18.08 8.44 -11.64
C GLU A 206 16.83 9.21 -11.17
N ASP A 207 15.90 9.49 -12.08
CA ASP A 207 14.67 10.23 -11.81
C ASP A 207 13.50 9.35 -11.33
N THR A 208 13.66 8.04 -11.28
CA THR A 208 12.64 7.11 -10.80
C THR A 208 12.40 7.31 -9.29
N ARG A 209 11.13 7.38 -8.89
CA ARG A 209 10.72 7.49 -7.48
C ARG A 209 9.72 6.40 -7.16
N LEU A 210 9.97 5.69 -6.07
CA LEU A 210 9.11 4.62 -5.58
C LEU A 210 9.09 4.56 -4.04
N MET A 211 8.22 3.76 -3.51
CA MET A 211 8.11 3.48 -2.08
C MET A 211 8.03 1.98 -1.86
N PHE A 212 8.40 1.56 -0.67
CA PHE A 212 8.18 0.19 -0.23
C PHE A 212 7.19 0.14 0.93
N LYS A 213 6.37 -0.92 0.95
CA LYS A 213 5.56 -1.30 2.10
C LYS A 213 5.90 -2.73 2.49
N LEU A 214 6.64 -2.88 3.58
CA LEU A 214 7.29 -4.13 3.98
C LEU A 214 6.76 -4.61 5.33
N SER A 215 6.82 -5.92 5.56
CA SER A 215 6.58 -6.48 6.89
C SER A 215 7.56 -5.87 7.90
N ILE A 216 7.13 -5.60 9.13
CA ILE A 216 8.03 -5.11 10.17
C ILE A 216 9.18 -6.11 10.32
N PRO A 217 10.45 -5.68 10.21
CA PRO A 217 11.59 -6.58 10.19
C PRO A 217 11.87 -7.19 11.57
N ASP A 218 12.45 -8.38 11.59
CA ASP A 218 12.89 -9.02 12.83
C ASP A 218 14.10 -8.31 13.43
N LYS A 219 15.04 -7.89 12.58
CA LYS A 219 16.20 -7.12 12.98
C LYS A 219 15.92 -5.61 12.96
N HIS A 220 16.20 -4.95 14.06
CA HIS A 220 16.02 -3.49 14.17
C HIS A 220 16.84 -2.74 13.14
N GLY A 221 16.25 -1.73 12.50
CA GLY A 221 16.91 -0.92 11.49
C GLY A 221 17.29 -1.66 10.20
N PHE A 222 16.72 -2.84 9.95
CA PHE A 222 17.12 -3.72 8.84
C PHE A 222 16.99 -3.08 7.46
N TYR A 223 16.04 -2.15 7.29
CA TYR A 223 15.77 -1.45 6.02
C TYR A 223 16.36 -0.03 5.97
N SER A 224 17.28 0.34 6.87
CA SER A 224 17.88 1.68 6.88
C SER A 224 18.60 2.02 5.57
N ASP A 225 19.33 1.07 5.01
CA ASP A 225 20.02 1.21 3.73
C ASP A 225 19.10 1.41 2.52
N LEU A 226 17.86 0.87 2.56
CA LEU A 226 16.85 1.16 1.56
C LEU A 226 16.30 2.59 1.69
N MET A 227 16.23 3.12 2.91
CA MET A 227 15.76 4.49 3.15
C MET A 227 16.78 5.56 2.74
N GLU A 228 18.04 5.18 2.59
CA GLU A 228 19.14 6.05 2.15
C GLU A 228 19.26 6.12 0.62
N ASP A 229 18.60 5.20 -0.10
CA ASP A 229 18.62 5.18 -1.57
C ASP A 229 17.80 6.34 -2.16
N SER A 230 18.38 7.06 -3.12
CA SER A 230 17.77 8.27 -3.72
C SER A 230 16.46 8.01 -4.47
N HIS A 231 16.22 6.78 -4.93
CA HIS A 231 14.98 6.39 -5.59
C HIS A 231 13.84 6.16 -4.58
N VAL A 232 14.17 5.92 -3.30
CA VAL A 232 13.21 5.52 -2.27
C VAL A 232 12.66 6.73 -1.53
N VAL A 233 11.42 7.10 -1.85
CA VAL A 233 10.71 8.22 -1.20
C VAL A 233 10.40 7.90 0.26
N ARG A 234 9.97 6.67 0.56
CA ARG A 234 9.62 6.22 1.92
C ARG A 234 9.59 4.70 2.01
N VAL A 235 10.00 4.17 3.16
CA VAL A 235 9.73 2.78 3.54
C VAL A 235 8.65 2.77 4.62
N VAL A 236 7.60 1.97 4.38
CA VAL A 236 6.40 1.89 5.21
C VAL A 236 6.28 0.48 5.77
N ALA A 237 5.93 0.35 7.04
CA ALA A 237 5.76 -0.95 7.69
C ALA A 237 4.29 -1.39 7.70
N LEU A 238 4.03 -2.64 7.32
CA LEU A 238 2.75 -3.32 7.55
C LEU A 238 2.84 -4.22 8.79
N SER A 239 1.72 -4.42 9.49
CA SER A 239 1.68 -5.25 10.72
C SER A 239 1.64 -6.76 10.44
N GLY A 240 1.19 -7.19 9.26
CA GLY A 240 1.16 -8.60 8.84
C GLY A 240 0.32 -9.57 9.69
N GLY A 241 -0.31 -9.08 10.77
CA GLY A 241 -1.06 -9.91 11.72
C GLY A 241 -0.62 -9.73 13.17
N TYR A 242 0.49 -9.04 13.44
CA TYR A 242 0.84 -8.64 14.81
C TYR A 242 -0.30 -7.83 15.46
N SER A 243 -0.46 -7.97 16.76
CA SER A 243 -1.34 -7.10 17.53
C SER A 243 -0.89 -5.64 17.38
N ARG A 244 -1.81 -4.69 17.61
CA ARG A 244 -1.47 -3.26 17.56
C ARG A 244 -0.31 -2.91 18.51
N GLN A 245 -0.33 -3.46 19.72
CA GLN A 245 0.71 -3.21 20.72
C GLN A 245 2.06 -3.75 20.25
N GLU A 246 2.12 -4.98 19.79
CA GLU A 246 3.34 -5.61 19.30
C GLU A 246 3.88 -4.91 18.04
N ALA A 247 3.00 -4.58 17.09
CA ALA A 247 3.39 -3.85 15.89
C ALA A 247 4.01 -2.47 16.23
N ASN A 248 3.41 -1.73 17.15
CA ASN A 248 3.94 -0.44 17.59
C ASN A 248 5.28 -0.58 18.32
N GLU A 249 5.42 -1.58 19.18
CA GLU A 249 6.68 -1.85 19.88
C GLU A 249 7.81 -2.19 18.89
N ARG A 250 7.55 -3.10 17.95
CA ARG A 250 8.53 -3.45 16.90
C ARG A 250 8.88 -2.24 16.02
N LEU A 251 7.89 -1.46 15.61
CA LEU A 251 8.09 -0.27 14.80
C LEU A 251 8.96 0.78 15.50
N SER A 252 8.75 0.98 16.81
CA SER A 252 9.53 1.96 17.59
C SER A 252 11.04 1.66 17.62
N ARG A 253 11.42 0.43 17.35
CA ARG A 253 12.82 -0.03 17.28
C ARG A 253 13.42 0.07 15.86
N SER A 254 12.66 0.58 14.89
CA SER A 254 13.10 0.76 13.50
C SER A 254 12.91 2.21 13.07
N PRO A 255 13.79 3.13 13.53
CA PRO A 255 13.67 4.56 13.22
C PRO A 255 13.69 4.80 11.70
N GLY A 256 12.86 5.73 11.25
CA GLY A 256 12.69 6.06 9.83
C GLY A 256 11.51 5.32 9.17
N LEU A 257 11.12 4.14 9.64
CA LEU A 257 9.90 3.48 9.18
C LEU A 257 8.65 4.22 9.70
N ILE A 258 7.64 4.33 8.86
CA ILE A 258 6.30 4.77 9.26
C ILE A 258 5.29 3.63 9.13
N ALA A 259 4.19 3.69 9.88
CA ALA A 259 3.16 2.66 9.84
C ALA A 259 2.21 2.79 8.65
N SER A 260 1.74 1.65 8.13
CA SER A 260 0.49 1.53 7.38
C SER A 260 -0.27 0.31 7.87
N PHE A 261 -0.94 0.46 9.00
CA PHE A 261 -1.71 -0.61 9.64
C PHE A 261 -3.20 -0.42 9.30
N SER A 262 -3.89 -1.53 9.02
CA SER A 262 -5.29 -1.52 8.56
C SER A 262 -6.33 -1.57 9.69
N ARG A 263 -5.95 -1.22 10.90
CA ARG A 263 -6.86 -1.29 12.06
C ARG A 263 -6.71 -0.10 12.98
#